data_c5f88c958b72c6b56441c19a8cd5eb26
#
_entry.id   c5f88c958b72c6b56441c19a8cd5eb26
#
_cell.length_a   1.000
_cell.length_b   1.000
_cell.length_c   1.000
_cell.angle_alpha   90.00
_cell.angle_beta   90.00
_cell.angle_gamma   90.00
#
_symmetry.space_group_name_H-M   'P 1'
#
loop_
_entity.id
_entity.type
_entity.pdbx_description
1 polymer ?
#
loop_
_entity_poly.entity_id
_entity_poly.type
_entity_poly.pdbx_seq_one_letter_code
_entity_poly.pdbx_strand_id
1 'polypeptide(L)'
;MTLPMDRTQIATLIPHAGAMCLLDAVIAWDATTIACLASSHRTPTNPLAARGRLEVVCGVEYAAQAMAVHGALAGGGRRPTAGYLASLRDVMCSVERLDTLESELRVAAELLIADAGRVIYRFNLTCDARPVLSGQAAVVLDMGPSQ
;
A
#
# COMPACT_ATOMS: atom_id res chain seq x y z
N MET A 1 -11.73 -7.53 14.35
CA MET A 1 -11.73 -7.87 12.93
C MET A 1 -10.83 -9.07 12.69
N THR A 2 -11.32 -10.05 12.00
CA THR A 2 -10.63 -11.32 11.84
C THR A 2 -9.63 -11.28 10.67
N LEU A 3 -8.43 -11.78 10.88
CA LEU A 3 -7.44 -11.96 9.83
C LEU A 3 -7.52 -13.38 9.26
N PRO A 4 -7.19 -13.54 7.96
CA PRO A 4 -6.85 -12.50 7.02
C PRO A 4 -8.08 -11.67 6.62
N MET A 5 -7.84 -10.40 6.30
CA MET A 5 -8.87 -9.52 5.77
C MET A 5 -8.83 -9.62 4.25
N ASP A 6 -9.98 -9.84 3.61
CA ASP A 6 -10.03 -10.05 2.17
C ASP A 6 -10.17 -8.72 1.39
N ARG A 7 -10.15 -8.83 0.07
CA ARG A 7 -10.22 -7.69 -0.82
C ARG A 7 -11.49 -6.86 -0.62
N THR A 8 -12.63 -7.51 -0.40
CA THR A 8 -13.90 -6.81 -0.19
C THR A 8 -13.84 -5.96 1.07
N GLN A 9 -13.25 -6.50 2.13
CA GLN A 9 -13.08 -5.78 3.40
C GLN A 9 -12.10 -4.63 3.25
N ILE A 10 -11.00 -4.83 2.52
CA ILE A 10 -10.03 -3.78 2.25
C ILE A 10 -10.70 -2.61 1.53
N ALA A 11 -11.54 -2.90 0.53
CA ALA A 11 -12.19 -1.88 -0.27
C ALA A 11 -13.11 -0.97 0.56
N THR A 12 -13.57 -1.42 1.72
CA THR A 12 -14.37 -0.57 2.61
C THR A 12 -13.52 0.45 3.36
N LEU A 13 -12.21 0.27 3.42
CA LEU A 13 -11.30 1.08 4.22
C LEU A 13 -10.53 2.12 3.40
N ILE A 14 -10.45 1.93 2.09
CA ILE A 14 -9.68 2.83 1.22
C ILE A 14 -10.61 3.44 0.16
N PRO A 15 -10.23 4.60 -0.41
CA PRO A 15 -11.06 5.25 -1.42
C PRO A 15 -11.00 4.59 -2.79
N HIS A 16 -10.19 3.56 -2.96
CA HIS A 16 -10.02 2.86 -4.22
C HIS A 16 -11.11 1.82 -4.40
N ALA A 17 -11.60 1.65 -5.62
CA ALA A 17 -12.69 0.71 -5.92
C ALA A 17 -12.35 -0.10 -7.19
N GLY A 18 -12.97 -1.28 -7.29
CA GLY A 18 -12.82 -2.14 -8.45
C GLY A 18 -11.36 -2.51 -8.71
N ALA A 19 -10.93 -2.39 -9.96
CA ALA A 19 -9.58 -2.76 -10.36
C ALA A 19 -8.49 -1.88 -9.73
N MET A 20 -8.83 -0.69 -9.21
CA MET A 20 -7.88 0.16 -8.52
C MET A 20 -7.56 -0.32 -7.12
N CYS A 21 -8.31 -1.26 -6.57
CA CYS A 21 -7.95 -1.91 -5.31
C CYS A 21 -6.92 -3.00 -5.64
N LEU A 22 -5.66 -2.73 -5.36
CA LEU A 22 -4.55 -3.57 -5.79
C LEU A 22 -4.25 -4.72 -4.84
N LEU A 23 -4.64 -4.60 -3.58
CA LEU A 23 -4.33 -5.58 -2.54
C LEU A 23 -5.37 -6.67 -2.47
N ASP A 24 -4.93 -7.91 -2.22
CA ASP A 24 -5.82 -9.05 -2.07
C ASP A 24 -6.19 -9.34 -0.62
N ALA A 25 -5.24 -9.13 0.30
CA ALA A 25 -5.45 -9.50 1.70
C ALA A 25 -4.55 -8.71 2.63
N VAL A 26 -5.04 -8.49 3.86
CA VAL A 26 -4.20 -8.08 4.98
C VAL A 26 -3.95 -9.33 5.81
N ILE A 27 -2.70 -9.70 6.00
CA ILE A 27 -2.33 -10.92 6.73
C ILE A 27 -1.87 -10.65 8.15
N ALA A 28 -1.45 -9.42 8.44
CA ALA A 28 -1.04 -9.02 9.78
C ALA A 28 -1.05 -7.51 9.90
N TRP A 29 -1.37 -7.00 11.08
CA TRP A 29 -1.22 -5.58 11.37
C TRP A 29 -1.19 -5.35 12.88
N ASP A 30 -0.58 -4.26 13.29
CA ASP A 30 -0.63 -3.77 14.65
C ASP A 30 -0.57 -2.23 14.62
N ALA A 31 -0.34 -1.61 15.78
CA ALA A 31 -0.36 -0.15 15.87
C ALA A 31 0.66 0.53 14.94
N THR A 32 1.74 -0.14 14.56
CA THR A 32 2.81 0.46 13.77
C THR A 32 3.11 -0.27 12.47
N THR A 33 2.59 -1.47 12.27
CA THR A 33 2.95 -2.26 11.07
C THR A 33 1.73 -2.83 10.37
N ILE A 34 1.90 -3.13 9.09
CA ILE A 34 0.94 -3.87 8.30
C ILE A 34 1.67 -4.73 7.28
N ALA A 35 1.11 -5.89 7.00
CA ALA A 35 1.58 -6.76 5.92
C ALA A 35 0.38 -7.21 5.09
N CYS A 36 0.50 -7.02 3.78
CA CYS A 36 -0.54 -7.35 2.82
C CYS A 36 0.01 -8.28 1.75
N LEU A 37 -0.89 -8.95 1.05
CA LEU A 37 -0.56 -9.75 -0.14
C LEU A 37 -1.27 -9.17 -1.34
N ALA A 38 -0.65 -9.29 -2.51
CA ALA A 38 -1.21 -8.80 -3.76
C ALA A 38 -0.78 -9.69 -4.92
N SER A 39 -1.69 -9.94 -5.84
CA SER A 39 -1.42 -10.68 -7.08
C SER A 39 -1.80 -9.88 -8.32
N SER A 40 -2.35 -8.69 -8.14
CA SER A 40 -2.84 -7.85 -9.24
C SER A 40 -1.73 -7.40 -10.20
N HIS A 41 -0.46 -7.47 -9.79
CA HIS A 41 0.67 -7.15 -10.66
C HIS A 41 0.74 -8.09 -11.88
N ARG A 42 0.13 -9.26 -11.80
CA ARG A 42 0.11 -10.25 -12.87
C ARG A 42 -1.15 -10.16 -13.74
N THR A 43 -2.09 -9.31 -13.36
CA THR A 43 -3.36 -9.17 -14.07
C THR A 43 -3.17 -8.30 -15.31
N PRO A 44 -3.47 -8.80 -16.52
CA PRO A 44 -3.28 -8.02 -17.75
C PRO A 44 -4.08 -6.72 -17.78
N THR A 45 -5.18 -6.66 -17.02
CA THR A 45 -6.04 -5.48 -16.95
C THR A 45 -5.71 -4.56 -15.78
N ASN A 46 -4.53 -4.73 -15.16
CA ASN A 46 -4.10 -3.84 -14.09
C ASN A 46 -4.12 -2.39 -14.59
N PRO A 47 -4.83 -1.48 -13.91
CA PRO A 47 -4.98 -0.09 -14.38
C PRO A 47 -3.67 0.69 -14.44
N LEU A 48 -2.63 0.24 -13.74
CA LEU A 48 -1.32 0.89 -13.76
C LEU A 48 -0.42 0.37 -14.88
N ALA A 49 -0.82 -0.72 -15.54
CA ALA A 49 -0.02 -1.30 -16.62
C ALA A 49 -0.08 -0.41 -17.87
N ALA A 50 1.04 -0.28 -18.55
CA ALA A 50 1.15 0.45 -19.80
C ALA A 50 1.94 -0.38 -20.80
N ARG A 51 1.38 -0.55 -21.98
CA ARG A 51 2.02 -1.31 -23.08
C ARG A 51 2.42 -2.74 -22.67
N GLY A 52 1.56 -3.39 -21.88
CA GLY A 52 1.83 -4.74 -21.39
C GLY A 52 2.87 -4.84 -20.31
N ARG A 53 3.27 -3.73 -19.70
CA ARG A 53 4.29 -3.68 -18.67
C ARG A 53 3.76 -2.99 -17.42
N LEU A 54 4.18 -3.49 -16.26
CA LEU A 54 3.95 -2.83 -14.98
C LEU A 54 5.32 -2.53 -14.38
N GLU A 55 5.74 -1.29 -14.49
CA GLU A 55 7.06 -0.87 -14.02
C GLU A 55 7.15 -0.97 -12.49
N VAL A 56 8.35 -1.19 -11.97
CA VAL A 56 8.55 -1.40 -10.52
C VAL A 56 8.08 -0.20 -9.71
N VAL A 57 8.17 1.02 -10.25
CA VAL A 57 7.74 2.22 -9.55
C VAL A 57 6.24 2.20 -9.23
N CYS A 58 5.46 1.44 -9.98
CA CYS A 58 4.04 1.25 -9.67
C CYS A 58 3.83 0.56 -8.32
N GLY A 59 4.86 -0.10 -7.79
CA GLY A 59 4.82 -0.69 -6.46
C GLY A 59 4.61 0.33 -5.35
N VAL A 60 4.94 1.59 -5.60
CA VAL A 60 4.67 2.68 -4.64
C VAL A 60 3.16 2.81 -4.40
N GLU A 61 2.34 2.60 -5.44
CA GLU A 61 0.90 2.63 -5.29
C GLU A 61 0.40 1.49 -4.41
N TYR A 62 1.00 0.30 -4.54
CA TYR A 62 0.71 -0.83 -3.64
C TYR A 62 1.03 -0.47 -2.19
N ALA A 63 2.21 0.11 -1.97
CA ALA A 63 2.62 0.55 -0.65
C ALA A 63 1.67 1.61 -0.09
N ALA A 64 1.27 2.58 -0.92
CA ALA A 64 0.36 3.64 -0.51
C ALA A 64 -0.98 3.08 -0.06
N GLN A 65 -1.50 2.07 -0.75
CA GLN A 65 -2.74 1.43 -0.34
C GLN A 65 -2.58 0.69 0.99
N ALA A 66 -1.47 0.00 1.20
CA ALA A 66 -1.20 -0.65 2.48
C ALA A 66 -1.14 0.36 3.62
N MET A 67 -0.50 1.51 3.40
CA MET A 67 -0.45 2.59 4.39
C MET A 67 -1.84 3.15 4.69
N ALA A 68 -2.67 3.32 3.66
CA ALA A 68 -4.03 3.82 3.83
C ALA A 68 -4.88 2.84 4.65
N VAL A 69 -4.75 1.55 4.38
CA VAL A 69 -5.44 0.51 5.16
C VAL A 69 -4.97 0.53 6.60
N HIS A 70 -3.65 0.63 6.82
CA HIS A 70 -3.10 0.71 8.17
C HIS A 70 -3.65 1.90 8.93
N GLY A 71 -3.68 3.08 8.30
CA GLY A 71 -4.22 4.28 8.91
C GLY A 71 -5.69 4.13 9.31
N ALA A 72 -6.47 3.49 8.46
CA ALA A 72 -7.88 3.24 8.75
C ALA A 72 -8.05 2.26 9.91
N LEU A 73 -7.28 1.16 9.93
CA LEU A 73 -7.34 0.17 11.01
C LEU A 73 -6.88 0.75 12.34
N ALA A 74 -5.77 1.47 12.33
CA ALA A 74 -5.24 2.09 13.54
C ALA A 74 -6.17 3.20 14.06
N GLY A 75 -6.96 3.79 13.18
CA GLY A 75 -7.95 4.80 13.52
C GLY A 75 -9.32 4.24 13.89
N GLY A 76 -9.44 2.94 14.15
CA GLY A 76 -10.68 2.31 14.56
C GLY A 76 -11.60 1.92 13.42
N GLY A 77 -11.06 1.74 12.22
CA GLY A 77 -11.83 1.34 11.05
C GLY A 77 -12.46 2.51 10.30
N ARG A 78 -12.10 3.71 10.65
CA ARG A 78 -12.62 4.91 9.97
C ARG A 78 -11.80 5.21 8.74
N ARG A 79 -12.50 5.44 7.62
CA ARG A 79 -11.82 5.90 6.41
C ARG A 79 -11.37 7.35 6.60
N PRO A 80 -10.07 7.66 6.40
CA PRO A 80 -9.62 9.04 6.44
C PRO A 80 -10.27 9.85 5.30
N THR A 81 -10.43 11.15 5.50
CA THR A 81 -11.07 12.01 4.51
C THR A 81 -10.27 12.05 3.22
N ALA A 82 -8.96 12.21 3.32
CA ALA A 82 -8.04 12.18 2.18
C ALA A 82 -6.63 12.09 2.71
N GLY A 83 -5.72 11.60 1.86
CA GLY A 83 -4.30 11.59 2.13
C GLY A 83 -3.53 11.82 0.86
N TYR A 84 -2.42 12.52 0.95
CA TYR A 84 -1.56 12.83 -0.18
C TYR A 84 -0.17 12.31 0.07
N LEU A 85 0.37 11.60 -0.91
CA LEU A 85 1.79 11.27 -0.91
C LEU A 85 2.57 12.55 -1.15
N ALA A 86 3.24 13.05 -0.12
CA ALA A 86 3.94 14.32 -0.20
C ALA A 86 5.38 14.16 -0.68
N SER A 87 6.04 13.07 -0.30
CA SER A 87 7.42 12.83 -0.72
C SER A 87 7.79 11.36 -0.57
N LEU A 88 8.80 10.98 -1.36
CA LEU A 88 9.44 9.67 -1.26
C LEU A 88 10.92 9.89 -0.99
N ARG A 89 11.53 9.03 -0.19
CA ARG A 89 12.96 9.07 0.14
C ARG A 89 13.54 7.67 0.10
N ASP A 90 14.82 7.59 -0.26
CA ASP A 90 15.60 6.36 -0.19
C ASP A 90 14.95 5.19 -0.94
N VAL A 91 14.35 5.48 -2.09
CA VAL A 91 13.68 4.47 -2.90
C VAL A 91 14.72 3.59 -3.58
N MET A 92 14.61 2.29 -3.37
CA MET A 92 15.47 1.30 -3.99
C MET A 92 14.63 0.31 -4.78
N CYS A 93 14.95 0.20 -6.06
CA CYS A 93 14.30 -0.73 -6.97
C CYS A 93 15.26 -1.90 -7.22
N SER A 94 14.84 -3.11 -6.88
CA SER A 94 15.67 -4.31 -7.05
C SER A 94 15.30 -5.11 -8.28
N VAL A 95 14.21 -4.73 -8.97
CA VAL A 95 13.76 -5.31 -10.23
C VAL A 95 13.34 -4.17 -11.14
N GLU A 96 13.16 -4.45 -12.44
CA GLU A 96 12.70 -3.43 -13.38
C GLU A 96 11.19 -3.35 -13.49
N ARG A 97 10.52 -4.50 -13.38
CA ARG A 97 9.07 -4.57 -13.60
C ARG A 97 8.45 -5.59 -12.65
N LEU A 98 7.19 -5.34 -12.33
CA LEU A 98 6.43 -6.20 -11.42
C LEU A 98 5.71 -7.33 -12.16
N ASP A 99 5.30 -7.10 -13.41
CA ASP A 99 4.44 -8.04 -14.13
C ASP A 99 5.13 -9.35 -14.48
N THR A 100 6.46 -9.40 -14.42
CA THR A 100 7.22 -10.62 -14.67
C THR A 100 7.43 -11.47 -13.41
N LEU A 101 7.07 -10.96 -12.24
CA LEU A 101 7.18 -11.71 -11.00
C LEU A 101 6.02 -12.70 -10.91
N GLU A 102 6.36 -13.99 -10.81
CA GLU A 102 5.36 -15.05 -10.92
C GLU A 102 4.60 -15.33 -9.63
N SER A 103 5.19 -15.00 -8.50
CA SER A 103 4.56 -15.21 -7.19
C SER A 103 3.88 -13.93 -6.71
N GLU A 104 3.06 -14.05 -5.66
CA GLU A 104 2.39 -12.88 -5.11
C GLU A 104 3.39 -11.94 -4.45
N LEU A 105 3.03 -10.66 -4.41
CA LEU A 105 3.80 -9.65 -3.71
C LEU A 105 3.39 -9.63 -2.24
N ARG A 106 4.39 -9.48 -1.38
CA ARG A 106 4.16 -9.11 0.01
C ARG A 106 4.45 -7.62 0.13
N VAL A 107 3.44 -6.88 0.57
CA VAL A 107 3.51 -5.43 0.70
C VAL A 107 3.46 -5.09 2.18
N ALA A 108 4.56 -4.56 2.69
CA ALA A 108 4.67 -4.25 4.12
C ALA A 108 4.97 -2.77 4.34
N ALA A 109 4.45 -2.23 5.44
CA ALA A 109 4.71 -0.85 5.83
C ALA A 109 4.82 -0.75 7.34
N GLU A 110 5.69 0.16 7.78
CA GLU A 110 5.92 0.45 9.19
C GLU A 110 5.78 1.94 9.43
N LEU A 111 4.92 2.32 10.36
CA LEU A 111 4.74 3.70 10.75
C LEU A 111 5.94 4.13 11.60
N LEU A 112 6.66 5.14 11.14
CA LEU A 112 7.83 5.67 11.84
C LEU A 112 7.48 6.89 12.68
N ILE A 113 6.68 7.80 12.11
CA ILE A 113 6.32 9.05 12.75
C ILE A 113 4.88 9.39 12.39
N ALA A 114 4.11 9.84 13.39
CA ALA A 114 2.78 10.39 13.16
C ALA A 114 2.68 11.69 13.96
N ASP A 115 2.44 12.80 13.27
CA ASP A 115 2.42 14.11 13.92
C ASP A 115 1.61 15.10 13.11
N ALA A 116 0.62 15.71 13.74
CA ALA A 116 -0.15 16.85 13.19
C ALA A 116 -0.66 16.64 11.77
N GLY A 117 -1.20 15.46 11.48
CA GLY A 117 -1.75 15.15 10.16
C GLY A 117 -0.70 14.73 9.15
N ARG A 118 0.54 14.55 9.57
CA ARG A 118 1.62 14.06 8.72
C ARG A 118 2.12 12.74 9.27
N VAL A 119 2.26 11.74 8.39
CA VAL A 119 2.77 10.43 8.77
C VAL A 119 3.93 10.06 7.87
N ILE A 120 4.90 9.35 8.42
CA ILE A 120 6.03 8.82 7.67
C ILE A 120 6.04 7.31 7.87
N TYR A 121 6.06 6.59 6.77
CA TYR A 121 6.14 5.14 6.73
C TYR A 121 7.42 4.70 6.05
N ARG A 122 7.96 3.59 6.51
CA ARG A 122 8.92 2.80 5.73
C ARG A 122 8.14 1.68 5.08
N PHE A 123 8.36 1.46 3.79
CA PHE A 123 7.66 0.39 3.08
C PHE A 123 8.64 -0.54 2.39
N ASN A 124 8.23 -1.78 2.20
CA ASN A 124 8.95 -2.68 1.32
C ASN A 124 8.00 -3.67 0.64
N LEU A 125 8.33 -4.00 -0.59
CA LEU A 125 7.68 -5.05 -1.36
C LEU A 125 8.69 -6.16 -1.58
N THR A 126 8.27 -7.39 -1.33
CA THR A 126 9.08 -8.58 -1.58
C THR A 126 8.27 -9.58 -2.42
N CYS A 127 8.99 -10.47 -3.10
CA CYS A 127 8.40 -11.56 -3.84
C CYS A 127 9.28 -12.78 -3.60
N ASP A 128 8.71 -13.86 -3.09
CA ASP A 128 9.47 -15.05 -2.68
C ASP A 128 10.64 -14.68 -1.75
N ALA A 129 10.37 -13.80 -0.80
CA ALA A 129 11.33 -13.29 0.19
C ALA A 129 12.50 -12.50 -0.42
N ARG A 130 12.42 -12.14 -1.70
CA ARG A 130 13.45 -11.33 -2.36
C ARG A 130 13.00 -9.88 -2.44
N PRO A 131 13.91 -8.91 -2.24
CA PRO A 131 13.55 -7.50 -2.34
C PRO A 131 13.07 -7.15 -3.75
N VAL A 132 12.04 -6.32 -3.81
CA VAL A 132 11.48 -5.78 -5.06
C VAL A 132 11.59 -4.26 -5.06
N LEU A 133 11.08 -3.64 -4.02
CA LEU A 133 11.03 -2.18 -3.91
C LEU A 133 10.99 -1.81 -2.44
N SER A 134 11.70 -0.77 -2.06
CA SER A 134 11.65 -0.24 -0.70
C SER A 134 11.84 1.26 -0.70
N GLY A 135 11.47 1.89 0.42
CA GLY A 135 11.67 3.33 0.58
C GLY A 135 10.93 3.86 1.79
N GLN A 136 10.93 5.18 1.89
CA GLN A 136 10.14 5.90 2.89
C GLN A 136 9.18 6.83 2.17
N ALA A 137 7.98 6.96 2.74
CA ALA A 137 6.94 7.82 2.19
C ALA A 137 6.43 8.75 3.29
N ALA A 138 6.33 10.03 2.97
CA ALA A 138 5.65 11.00 3.82
C ALA A 138 4.27 11.24 3.23
N VAL A 139 3.24 11.09 4.04
CA VAL A 139 1.85 11.29 3.65
C VAL A 139 1.27 12.41 4.50
N VAL A 140 0.63 13.36 3.84
CA VAL A 140 -0.10 14.43 4.52
C VAL A 140 -1.57 14.05 4.51
N LEU A 141 -2.17 14.01 5.69
CA LEU A 141 -3.58 13.64 5.84
C LEU A 141 -4.43 14.90 5.85
N ASP A 142 -5.51 14.86 5.10
CA ASP A 142 -6.54 15.89 5.18
C ASP A 142 -7.43 15.55 6.37
N MET A 143 -7.33 16.34 7.41
CA MET A 143 -8.09 16.12 8.64
C MET A 143 -9.53 16.62 8.54
N GLY A 144 -9.91 17.13 7.37
CA GLY A 144 -11.21 17.73 7.20
C GLY A 144 -11.29 19.12 7.83
N PRO A 145 -12.44 19.79 7.70
CA PRO A 145 -12.60 21.11 8.29
C PRO A 145 -12.49 21.03 9.80
N SER A 146 -11.84 22.04 10.37
CA SER A 146 -11.71 22.16 11.82
C SER A 146 -13.09 22.41 12.41
N GLN A 147 -13.42 21.70 13.45
CA GLN A 147 -14.68 21.84 14.16
C GLN A 147 -14.60 22.91 15.24
#